data_17ff1ca59fcfd6f44361f5456b989bdb
#
_entry.id   17ff1ca59fcfd6f44361f5456b989bdb
#
_cell.length_a   1.000
_cell.length_b   1.000
_cell.length_c   1.000
_cell.angle_alpha   90.00
_cell.angle_beta   90.00
_cell.angle_gamma   90.00
#
_symmetry.space_group_name_H-M   'P 1'
#
loop_
_entity.id
_entity.type
_entity.pdbx_description
1 polymer ?
#
loop_
_entity_poly.entity_id
_entity_poly.type
_entity_poly.pdbx_seq_one_letter_code
_entity_poly.pdbx_strand_id
1 'polypeptide(L)'
;MTDKEERYFRDWVFTLNNPETNQMEVIQKSELIRYMIFQLELATTGTKHMQGYVEFHEPISFSNAISLFADGWIDQRRGSREQAKIYCTKEETRIDGPWTFGEWIEDDEYQEQCLAFTRAKKRCKNFAIWGEDVMIFLYAAM
;
A
#
# COMPACT_ATOMS: atom_id res chain seq x y z
N MET A 1 -26.14 -0.96 2.63
CA MET A 1 -25.73 -0.78 2.93
C MET A 1 -24.98 -0.81 3.48
N THR A 2 -24.68 -0.81 3.31
CA THR A 2 -24.04 -1.01 4.11
C THR A 2 -23.55 -0.06 4.77
N ASP A 3 -23.71 0.15 5.52
CA ASP A 3 -23.31 1.09 6.32
C ASP A 3 -21.96 0.85 6.75
N LYS A 4 -21.20 0.19 6.03
CA LYS A 4 -19.87 0.08 6.29
C LYS A 4 -19.22 1.37 6.14
N GLU A 5 -18.51 1.86 7.12
CA GLU A 5 -17.73 3.05 7.02
C GLU A 5 -16.67 2.85 5.99
N GLU A 6 -16.43 3.87 5.19
CA GLU A 6 -15.35 3.88 4.24
C GLU A 6 -14.04 3.91 5.00
N ARG A 7 -13.13 2.98 4.68
CA ARG A 7 -11.84 2.92 5.35
C ARG A 7 -10.85 3.80 4.62
N TYR A 8 -10.06 4.57 5.38
CA TYR A 8 -9.05 5.46 4.86
C TYR A 8 -7.70 5.06 5.41
N PHE A 9 -6.75 4.77 4.54
CA PHE A 9 -5.39 4.45 4.92
C PHE A 9 -4.43 5.18 4.02
N ARG A 10 -3.25 5.48 4.54
CA ARG A 10 -2.24 6.13 3.74
C ARG A 10 -1.45 5.14 2.90
N ASP A 11 -1.41 3.87 3.31
CA ASP A 11 -0.66 2.87 2.56
C ASP A 11 -1.48 1.60 2.40
N TRP A 12 -1.16 0.89 1.32
CA TRP A 12 -1.91 -0.29 0.92
C TRP A 12 -0.96 -1.29 0.27
N VAL A 13 -1.33 -2.57 0.31
CA VAL A 13 -0.66 -3.60 -0.47
C VAL A 13 -1.59 -4.02 -1.59
N PHE A 14 -1.03 -4.42 -2.72
CA PHE A 14 -1.87 -4.75 -3.87
C PHE A 14 -1.31 -5.93 -4.64
N THR A 15 -2.20 -6.63 -5.34
CA THR A 15 -1.86 -7.70 -6.25
C THR A 15 -2.67 -7.53 -7.53
N LEU A 16 -1.97 -7.49 -8.66
CA LEU A 16 -2.61 -7.39 -9.97
C LEU A 16 -2.31 -8.65 -10.73
N ASN A 17 -3.33 -9.49 -10.93
CA ASN A 17 -3.16 -10.72 -11.67
C ASN A 17 -3.12 -10.45 -13.16
N ASN A 18 -2.19 -11.08 -13.86
CA ASN A 18 -2.02 -10.94 -15.30
C ASN A 18 -2.00 -9.48 -15.72
N PRO A 19 -1.07 -8.68 -15.17
CA PRO A 19 -1.05 -7.25 -15.46
C PRO A 19 -0.74 -6.98 -16.93
N GLU A 20 -1.35 -5.92 -17.45
CA GLU A 20 -1.07 -5.49 -18.80
C GLU A 20 0.28 -4.78 -18.85
N THR A 21 0.87 -4.79 -20.03
CA THR A 21 2.25 -4.33 -20.20
C THR A 21 2.52 -2.94 -19.61
N ASN A 22 1.57 -2.02 -19.81
CA ASN A 22 1.81 -0.63 -19.36
C ASN A 22 0.97 -0.27 -18.15
N GLN A 23 0.42 -1.28 -17.44
CA GLN A 23 -0.50 -0.97 -16.36
C GLN A 23 0.16 -0.18 -15.24
N MET A 24 1.37 -0.58 -14.86
CA MET A 24 2.06 0.12 -13.77
C MET A 24 2.47 1.53 -14.17
N GLU A 25 2.78 1.75 -15.43
CA GLU A 25 3.08 3.09 -15.90
C GLU A 25 1.88 4.01 -15.78
N VAL A 26 0.70 3.48 -16.10
CA VAL A 26 -0.52 4.26 -15.98
C VAL A 26 -0.78 4.61 -14.52
N ILE A 27 -0.63 3.63 -13.65
CA ILE A 27 -0.85 3.84 -12.21
C ILE A 27 0.13 4.88 -11.67
N GLN A 28 1.39 4.83 -12.09
CA GLN A 28 2.41 5.76 -11.60
C GLN A 28 2.16 7.21 -11.99
N LYS A 29 1.31 7.44 -12.97
CA LYS A 29 0.97 8.80 -13.35
C LYS A 29 0.05 9.49 -12.35
N SER A 30 -0.50 8.74 -11.41
CA SER A 30 -1.35 9.33 -10.39
C SER A 30 -0.54 10.23 -9.47
N GLU A 31 -1.00 11.45 -9.27
CA GLU A 31 -0.34 12.39 -8.37
C GLU A 31 -0.57 12.04 -6.91
N LEU A 32 -1.42 11.06 -6.64
CA LEU A 32 -1.71 10.66 -5.26
C LEU A 32 -0.58 9.82 -4.65
N ILE A 33 0.22 9.19 -5.48
CA ILE A 33 1.22 8.22 -5.03
C ILE A 33 2.50 8.92 -4.62
N ARG A 34 2.96 8.63 -3.39
CA ARG A 34 4.21 9.15 -2.88
C ARG A 34 5.36 8.17 -3.09
N TYR A 35 5.11 6.89 -2.85
CA TYR A 35 6.13 5.85 -2.94
C TYR A 35 5.47 4.54 -3.32
N MET A 36 6.16 3.75 -4.13
CA MET A 36 5.64 2.45 -4.51
C MET A 36 6.80 1.53 -4.80
N ILE A 37 6.68 0.26 -4.37
CA ILE A 37 7.64 -0.78 -4.72
C ILE A 37 6.83 -2.00 -5.14
N PHE A 38 7.25 -2.64 -6.24
CA PHE A 38 6.49 -3.76 -6.77
C PHE A 38 7.40 -4.65 -7.61
N GLN A 39 6.99 -5.90 -7.79
CA GLN A 39 7.73 -6.83 -8.62
C GLN A 39 6.76 -7.79 -9.28
N LEU A 40 7.20 -8.37 -10.38
CA LEU A 40 6.43 -9.40 -11.09
C LEU A 40 6.78 -10.75 -10.52
N GLU A 41 5.75 -11.54 -10.18
CA GLU A 41 5.92 -12.84 -9.55
C GLU A 41 5.13 -13.90 -10.30
N LEU A 42 5.55 -15.15 -10.13
CA LEU A 42 4.87 -16.29 -10.72
C LEU A 42 4.30 -17.13 -9.58
N ALA A 43 2.98 -17.29 -9.59
CA ALA A 43 2.33 -18.15 -8.61
C ALA A 43 2.55 -19.61 -8.96
N THR A 44 2.34 -20.49 -7.97
CA THR A 44 2.51 -21.92 -8.21
C THR A 44 1.55 -22.43 -9.27
N THR A 45 0.43 -21.75 -9.46
CA THR A 45 -0.54 -22.11 -10.49
C THR A 45 -0.12 -21.66 -11.89
N GLY A 46 0.98 -20.92 -12.00
CA GLY A 46 1.43 -20.41 -13.28
C GLY A 46 0.92 -19.02 -13.61
N THR A 47 0.12 -18.43 -12.74
CA THR A 47 -0.40 -17.09 -12.97
C THR A 47 0.66 -16.06 -12.64
N LYS A 48 0.87 -15.12 -13.55
CA LYS A 48 1.76 -13.99 -13.27
C LYS A 48 0.97 -12.91 -12.55
N HIS A 49 1.62 -12.29 -11.56
CA HIS A 49 0.96 -11.20 -10.86
C HIS A 49 1.99 -10.17 -10.42
N MET A 50 1.53 -8.93 -10.35
CA MET A 50 2.33 -7.84 -9.82
C MET A 50 2.01 -7.71 -8.34
N GLN A 51 3.02 -7.83 -7.49
CA GLN A 51 2.87 -7.72 -6.05
C GLN A 51 3.51 -6.42 -5.60
N GLY A 52 2.76 -5.57 -4.88
CA GLY A 52 3.31 -4.29 -4.54
C GLY A 52 2.82 -3.69 -3.24
N TYR A 53 3.50 -2.63 -2.86
CA TYR A 53 3.21 -1.83 -1.68
C TYR A 53 3.25 -0.37 -2.09
N VAL A 54 2.22 0.39 -1.73
CA VAL A 54 2.08 1.77 -2.16
C VAL A 54 1.78 2.67 -0.98
N GLU A 55 2.43 3.84 -0.95
CA GLU A 55 2.15 4.90 0.04
C GLU A 55 1.65 6.11 -0.71
N PHE A 56 0.58 6.69 -0.21
CA PHE A 56 0.00 7.89 -0.82
C PHE A 56 0.44 9.13 -0.07
N HIS A 57 0.29 10.28 -0.70
CA HIS A 57 0.63 11.55 -0.03
C HIS A 57 -0.32 11.81 1.15
N GLU A 58 -1.56 11.36 1.05
CA GLU A 58 -2.56 11.51 2.10
C GLU A 58 -3.34 10.21 2.19
N PRO A 59 -4.04 9.97 3.30
CA PRO A 59 -4.92 8.81 3.38
C PRO A 59 -5.98 8.87 2.29
N ILE A 60 -6.25 7.73 1.66
CA ILE A 60 -7.30 7.64 0.65
C ILE A 60 -8.25 6.52 1.03
N SER A 61 -9.46 6.58 0.50
CA SER A 61 -10.49 5.60 0.80
C SER A 61 -10.21 4.30 0.06
N PHE A 62 -10.78 3.23 0.58
CA PHE A 62 -10.69 1.94 -0.10
C PHE A 62 -11.26 2.03 -1.51
N SER A 63 -12.37 2.74 -1.68
CA SER A 63 -12.99 2.87 -2.99
C SER A 63 -12.05 3.52 -4.00
N ASN A 64 -11.37 4.58 -3.57
CA ASN A 64 -10.44 5.26 -4.45
C ASN A 64 -9.21 4.41 -4.71
N ALA A 65 -8.73 3.70 -3.69
CA ALA A 65 -7.56 2.86 -3.86
C ALA A 65 -7.82 1.74 -4.86
N ILE A 66 -8.94 1.04 -4.70
CA ILE A 66 -9.22 -0.09 -5.58
C ILE A 66 -9.49 0.38 -7.00
N SER A 67 -10.08 1.56 -7.13
CA SER A 67 -10.32 2.13 -8.45
C SER A 67 -9.02 2.43 -9.18
N LEU A 68 -8.04 2.95 -8.45
CA LEU A 68 -6.75 3.26 -9.03
C LEU A 68 -6.05 2.01 -9.54
N PHE A 69 -6.24 0.88 -8.87
CA PHE A 69 -5.58 -0.37 -9.25
C PHE A 69 -6.48 -1.27 -10.10
N ALA A 70 -7.48 -0.69 -10.75
CA ALA A 70 -8.25 -1.34 -11.82
C ALA A 70 -8.80 -2.70 -11.40
N ASP A 71 -9.45 -2.72 -10.25
CA ASP A 71 -10.11 -3.93 -9.76
C ASP A 71 -9.15 -5.04 -9.34
N GLY A 72 -7.89 -4.74 -9.16
CA GLY A 72 -6.97 -5.69 -8.57
C GLY A 72 -7.32 -5.91 -7.10
N TRP A 73 -6.60 -6.82 -6.47
CA TRP A 73 -6.78 -7.03 -5.04
C TRP A 73 -5.97 -5.98 -4.29
N ILE A 74 -6.60 -5.36 -3.30
CA ILE A 74 -5.92 -4.34 -2.50
C ILE A 74 -6.38 -4.48 -1.04
N ASP A 75 -5.46 -4.26 -0.11
CA ASP A 75 -5.78 -4.35 1.30
C ASP A 75 -4.88 -3.40 2.06
N GLN A 76 -5.29 -3.08 3.26
CA GLN A 76 -4.47 -2.24 4.13
C GLN A 76 -3.19 -2.98 4.49
N ARG A 77 -2.14 -2.21 4.78
CA ARG A 77 -0.88 -2.81 5.22
C ARG A 77 -1.08 -3.53 6.54
N ARG A 78 -0.43 -4.67 6.66
CA ARG A 78 -0.38 -5.41 7.91
C ARG A 78 1.06 -5.47 8.35
N GLY A 79 1.33 -5.30 9.62
CA GLY A 79 2.70 -5.23 10.10
C GLY A 79 3.34 -3.89 9.77
N SER A 80 4.66 -3.87 9.72
CA SER A 80 5.40 -2.62 9.54
C SER A 80 5.57 -2.28 8.07
N ARG A 81 5.95 -1.02 7.82
CA ARG A 81 6.28 -0.58 6.47
C ARG A 81 7.43 -1.40 5.89
N GLU A 82 8.43 -1.66 6.73
CA GLU A 82 9.58 -2.44 6.29
C GLU A 82 9.18 -3.86 5.93
N GLN A 83 8.30 -4.47 6.71
CA GLN A 83 7.84 -5.82 6.41
C GLN A 83 7.08 -5.87 5.09
N ALA A 84 6.26 -4.86 4.82
CA ALA A 84 5.53 -4.80 3.55
C ALA A 84 6.50 -4.67 2.38
N LYS A 85 7.53 -3.84 2.56
CA LYS A 85 8.53 -3.64 1.51
C LYS A 85 9.29 -4.93 1.25
N ILE A 86 9.69 -5.63 2.31
CA ILE A 86 10.42 -6.87 2.18
C ILE A 86 9.58 -7.93 1.47
N TYR A 87 8.29 -7.99 1.80
CA TYR A 87 7.40 -8.96 1.17
C TYR A 87 7.36 -8.76 -0.34
N CYS A 88 7.45 -7.52 -0.79
CA CYS A 88 7.39 -7.20 -2.21
C CYS A 88 8.74 -7.31 -2.90
N THR A 89 9.77 -7.79 -2.19
CA THR A 89 11.08 -8.00 -2.79
C THR A 89 11.58 -9.41 -2.59
N LYS A 90 10.71 -10.31 -2.18
CA LYS A 90 11.11 -11.69 -1.93
C LYS A 90 11.54 -12.35 -3.24
N GLU A 91 12.55 -13.20 -3.14
CA GLU A 91 13.16 -13.77 -4.33
C GLU A 91 12.48 -15.04 -4.81
N GLU A 92 11.76 -15.72 -3.95
CA GLU A 92 11.28 -17.08 -4.23
C GLU A 92 10.38 -17.14 -5.44
N THR A 93 9.55 -16.13 -5.64
CA THR A 93 8.58 -16.15 -6.73
C THR A 93 8.82 -15.06 -7.75
N ARG A 94 9.89 -14.30 -7.61
CA ARG A 94 10.14 -13.14 -8.47
C ARG A 94 10.55 -13.54 -9.87
N ILE A 95 9.89 -12.96 -10.86
CA ILE A 95 10.27 -13.11 -12.27
C ILE A 95 11.07 -11.89 -12.70
N ASP A 96 10.68 -10.70 -12.25
CA ASP A 96 11.29 -9.45 -12.69
C ASP A 96 11.08 -8.39 -11.64
N GLY A 97 11.95 -7.39 -11.63
CA GLY A 97 11.93 -6.34 -10.62
C GLY A 97 12.83 -6.69 -9.47
N PRO A 98 12.68 -6.08 -8.30
CA PRO A 98 11.63 -5.11 -7.97
C PRO A 98 11.93 -3.73 -8.54
N TRP A 99 10.88 -2.96 -8.71
CA TRP A 99 10.97 -1.58 -9.19
C TRP A 99 10.41 -0.66 -8.10
N THR A 100 10.95 0.56 -8.04
CA THR A 100 10.48 1.55 -7.08
C THR A 100 10.09 2.84 -7.80
N PHE A 101 9.17 3.56 -7.19
CA PHE A 101 8.74 4.88 -7.63
C PHE A 101 8.69 5.77 -6.39
N GLY A 102 9.26 6.97 -6.48
CA GLY A 102 9.29 7.86 -5.34
C GLY A 102 10.41 7.53 -4.38
N GLU A 103 10.46 8.23 -3.26
CA GLU A 103 11.53 8.07 -2.29
C GLU A 103 11.01 7.46 -1.00
N TRP A 104 11.78 6.52 -0.46
CA TRP A 104 11.49 5.97 0.86
C TRP A 104 11.89 6.99 1.91
N ILE A 105 10.99 7.29 2.83
CA ILE A 105 11.33 8.12 3.99
C ILE A 105 11.28 7.24 5.22
N GLU A 106 12.04 7.64 6.25
CA GLU A 106 12.15 6.83 7.45
C GLU A 106 10.86 6.88 8.26
N ASP A 107 10.70 5.90 9.13
CA ASP A 107 9.46 5.76 9.89
C ASP A 107 9.12 6.98 10.70
N ASP A 108 10.13 7.61 11.31
CA ASP A 108 9.87 8.79 12.15
C ASP A 108 9.19 9.89 11.34
N GLU A 109 9.71 10.16 10.16
CA GLU A 109 9.12 11.19 9.31
C GLU A 109 7.74 10.77 8.82
N TYR A 110 7.59 9.51 8.46
CA TYR A 110 6.30 9.01 7.99
C TYR A 110 5.23 9.16 9.07
N GLN A 111 5.57 8.78 10.31
CA GLN A 111 4.65 8.89 11.42
C GLN A 111 4.30 10.33 11.72
N GLU A 112 5.28 11.22 11.63
CA GLU A 112 5.03 12.64 11.87
C GLU A 112 4.01 13.17 10.87
N GLN A 113 4.13 12.75 9.63
CA GLN A 113 3.16 13.17 8.61
C GLN A 113 1.77 12.61 8.90
N CYS A 114 1.70 11.36 9.36
CA CYS A 114 0.41 10.77 9.72
C CYS A 114 -0.24 11.52 10.87
N LEU A 115 0.56 11.94 11.85
CA LEU A 115 0.02 12.74 12.95
C LEU A 115 -0.53 14.07 12.45
N ALA A 116 0.13 14.66 11.46
CA ALA A 116 -0.35 15.91 10.89
C ALA A 116 -1.71 15.74 10.25
N PHE A 117 -1.94 14.61 9.57
CA PHE A 117 -3.25 14.33 9.01
C PHE A 117 -4.31 14.21 10.10
N THR A 118 -3.95 13.54 11.20
CA THR A 118 -4.88 13.39 12.32
C THR A 118 -5.23 14.75 12.90
N ARG A 119 -4.23 15.61 13.11
CA ARG A 119 -4.48 16.94 13.65
C ARG A 119 -5.35 17.76 12.72
N ALA A 120 -5.24 17.56 11.42
CA ALA A 120 -6.04 18.26 10.43
C ALA A 120 -7.38 17.57 10.21
N LYS A 121 -7.71 16.56 11.04
CA LYS A 121 -8.97 15.83 10.97
C LYS A 121 -9.12 15.02 9.71
N LYS A 122 -8.02 14.63 9.11
CA LYS A 122 -8.04 13.69 8.00
C LYS A 122 -7.94 12.29 8.57
N ARG A 123 -8.54 11.34 7.88
CA ARG A 123 -8.53 9.98 8.37
C ARG A 123 -7.20 9.31 8.07
N CYS A 124 -6.67 8.60 9.06
CA CYS A 124 -5.44 7.85 8.88
C CYS A 124 -5.47 6.67 9.84
N LYS A 125 -6.09 5.59 9.41
CA LYS A 125 -6.26 4.42 10.27
C LYS A 125 -4.95 3.71 10.53
N ASN A 126 -3.98 3.85 9.64
CA ASN A 126 -2.69 3.20 9.82
C ASN A 126 -1.99 3.62 11.10
N PHE A 127 -2.30 4.84 11.56
CA PHE A 127 -1.69 5.33 12.78
C PHE A 127 -2.38 4.81 14.02
N ALA A 128 -3.64 4.51 13.93
CA ALA A 128 -4.45 4.23 15.10
C ALA A 128 -4.19 2.88 15.74
N ILE A 129 -3.49 2.03 15.15
CA ILE A 129 -3.38 0.73 15.65
C ILE A 129 -2.20 0.47 16.41
N TRP A 130 -1.94 0.56 17.20
CA TRP A 130 -0.77 0.39 17.76
C TRP A 130 -0.44 0.76 18.95
N GLY A 131 -1.07 0.91 18.94
CA GLY A 131 -1.08 1.53 19.70
C GLY A 131 -0.48 1.64 20.20
N GLU A 132 -0.57 1.50 20.75
CA GLU A 132 -0.37 1.88 21.24
C GLU A 132 0.42 1.56 21.22
N ASP A 133 0.28 1.06 20.91
CA ASP A 133 0.81 1.17 20.63
C ASP A 133 1.26 1.02 19.98
N VAL A 134 1.08 0.66 19.67
CA VAL A 134 1.34 1.05 18.99
C VAL A 134 1.55 0.89 18.24
N MET A 135 1.25 0.48 18.22
CA MET A 135 1.31 0.67 17.63
C MET A 135 1.18 0.29 16.96
N ILE A 136 0.80 -0.29 16.87
CA ILE A 136 0.44 -0.24 16.25
C ILE A 136 0.10 -0.47 15.60
N PHE A 137 -0.40 -0.92 15.40
CA PHE A 137 -0.86 -0.76 14.78
C PHE A 137 -1.00 -1.01 14.26
N LEU A 138 -1.42 -1.27 14.19
CA LEU A 138 -1.72 -1.24 13.72
C LEU A 138 -1.90 -1.67 13.24
N TYR A 139 -2.42 -2.24 13.31
CA TYR A 139 -2.56 -2.35 12.98
C TYR A 139 -2.85 -2.90 12.77
N ALA A 140 -3.36 -3.11 13.02
CA ALA A 140 -3.63 -3.25 12.97
C ALA A 140 -3.88 -3.67 12.86
N ALA A 141 -4.06 -3.82 13.07
CA ALA A 141 -4.21 -3.70 13.08
C ALA A 141 -4.28 -3.96 13.05
N MET A 142 -4.34 -4.23 13.12
CA MET A 142 -4.23 -3.84 13.21
C MET A 142 -4.49 -3.86 13.14
#